data_1bd3fe586c400c7530f2b5524ce65cbf
#
_entry.id   1bd3fe586c400c7530f2b5524ce65cbf
#
_cell.length_a   1.000
_cell.length_b   1.000
_cell.length_c   1.000
_cell.angle_alpha   90.00
_cell.angle_beta   90.00
_cell.angle_gamma   90.00
#
_symmetry.space_group_name_H-M   'P 1'
#
loop_
_entity.id
_entity.type
_entity.pdbx_description
1 polymer ?
#
loop_
_entity_poly.entity_id
_entity_poly.type
_entity_poly.pdbx_seq_one_letter_code
_entity_poly.pdbx_strand_id
1 'polypeptide(L)'
;GKVGGDPGYDPLAFAIAECHKRGMECHAWMVTIPLGNRKHVAALGKESVTKKKRAICVPYKREYFLNPGHPQTKEYLMSLVREVVERYDVDGIHFDYLRYPENAPRFPDSYDYRKYSKGRSLAQWRRDNLTEIVRYIYKGVKAMKPWVKVSTCPVGKYKDTSRYPSRGWNAFHTVYQDVQGWLGEGIQDQIYPMLYFRGNHFYPFALDWQEQSNGRQIIPGLGIYFLDPSEGNWTLDEIERQMHFIRAHGLAGEAHYRV
;
A
#
# COMPACT_ATOMS: atom_id res chain seq x y z
N GLY A 1 -21.00 -8.62 -10.01
CA GLY A 1 -20.74 -9.83 -10.80
C GLY A 1 -20.55 -11.04 -9.92
N LYS A 2 -20.51 -12.23 -10.49
CA LYS A 2 -20.23 -13.48 -9.77
C LYS A 2 -18.73 -13.57 -9.48
N VAL A 3 -18.33 -13.91 -8.25
CA VAL A 3 -16.92 -14.12 -7.88
C VAL A 3 -16.30 -15.19 -8.78
N GLY A 4 -15.19 -14.88 -9.45
CA GLY A 4 -14.54 -15.77 -10.42
C GLY A 4 -15.25 -15.90 -11.77
N GLY A 5 -16.26 -15.07 -12.05
CA GLY A 5 -16.91 -15.01 -13.35
C GLY A 5 -16.07 -14.27 -14.38
N ASP A 6 -16.07 -14.72 -15.62
CA ASP A 6 -15.45 -14.01 -16.74
C ASP A 6 -16.32 -12.81 -17.12
N PRO A 7 -15.78 -11.57 -17.14
CA PRO A 7 -16.51 -10.38 -17.57
C PRO A 7 -16.67 -10.29 -19.10
N GLY A 8 -16.07 -11.20 -19.86
CA GLY A 8 -16.12 -11.20 -21.32
C GLY A 8 -15.14 -10.25 -22.02
N TYR A 9 -14.28 -9.57 -21.25
CA TYR A 9 -13.20 -8.71 -21.73
C TYR A 9 -12.10 -8.61 -20.67
N ASP A 10 -10.92 -8.09 -21.06
CA ASP A 10 -9.83 -7.81 -20.12
C ASP A 10 -9.95 -6.37 -19.59
N PRO A 11 -10.42 -6.17 -18.33
CA PRO A 11 -10.63 -4.83 -17.78
C PRO A 11 -9.34 -4.02 -17.63
N LEU A 12 -8.21 -4.70 -17.32
CA LEU A 12 -6.93 -4.01 -17.15
C LEU A 12 -6.38 -3.55 -18.51
N ALA A 13 -6.40 -4.41 -19.52
CA ALA A 13 -5.99 -4.04 -20.88
C ALA A 13 -6.85 -2.89 -21.43
N PHE A 14 -8.17 -2.93 -21.17
CA PHE A 14 -9.08 -1.85 -21.55
C PHE A 14 -8.71 -0.53 -20.86
N ALA A 15 -8.52 -0.55 -19.53
CA ALA A 15 -8.17 0.64 -18.77
C ALA A 15 -6.85 1.27 -19.23
N ILE A 16 -5.81 0.46 -19.46
CA ILE A 16 -4.52 0.91 -19.99
C ILE A 16 -4.70 1.61 -21.35
N ALA A 17 -5.39 0.96 -22.27
CA ALA A 17 -5.63 1.54 -23.60
C ALA A 17 -6.38 2.88 -23.54
N GLU A 18 -7.39 2.99 -22.68
CA GLU A 18 -8.17 4.22 -22.52
C GLU A 18 -7.39 5.34 -21.81
N CYS A 19 -6.51 5.01 -20.85
CA CYS A 19 -5.59 5.97 -20.24
C CYS A 19 -4.58 6.49 -21.26
N HIS A 20 -3.91 5.61 -21.98
CA HIS A 20 -2.87 5.97 -22.95
C HIS A 20 -3.42 6.83 -24.09
N LYS A 21 -4.63 6.55 -24.61
CA LYS A 21 -5.32 7.41 -25.60
C LYS A 21 -5.49 8.86 -25.13
N ARG A 22 -5.51 9.09 -23.80
CA ARG A 22 -5.69 10.41 -23.19
C ARG A 22 -4.40 11.01 -22.64
N GLY A 23 -3.25 10.37 -22.91
CA GLY A 23 -1.95 10.80 -22.38
C GLY A 23 -1.81 10.62 -20.86
N MET A 24 -2.57 9.69 -20.28
CA MET A 24 -2.54 9.38 -18.84
C MET A 24 -1.79 8.08 -18.59
N GLU A 25 -1.06 8.02 -17.48
CA GLU A 25 -0.49 6.77 -16.96
C GLU A 25 -1.59 5.88 -16.35
N CYS A 26 -1.42 4.57 -16.46
CA CYS A 26 -2.26 3.58 -15.82
C CYS A 26 -1.42 2.72 -14.86
N HIS A 27 -1.68 2.84 -13.56
CA HIS A 27 -1.00 2.06 -12.53
C HIS A 27 -1.92 0.93 -12.03
N ALA A 28 -1.44 -0.31 -12.08
CA ALA A 28 -2.20 -1.43 -11.56
C ALA A 28 -2.21 -1.41 -10.03
N TRP A 29 -3.38 -1.24 -9.44
CA TRP A 29 -3.59 -1.23 -8.00
C TRP A 29 -3.76 -2.65 -7.47
N MET A 30 -2.87 -3.06 -6.57
CA MET A 30 -2.82 -4.41 -5.99
C MET A 30 -2.98 -4.37 -4.48
N VAL A 31 -4.04 -4.99 -3.97
CA VAL A 31 -4.17 -5.32 -2.54
C VAL A 31 -3.29 -6.53 -2.24
N THR A 32 -2.43 -6.43 -1.23
CA THR A 32 -1.30 -7.36 -1.06
C THR A 32 -1.51 -8.37 0.07
N ILE A 33 -1.47 -7.94 1.32
CA ILE A 33 -1.42 -8.82 2.50
C ILE A 33 -2.80 -9.43 2.86
N PRO A 34 -3.93 -8.70 2.84
CA PRO A 34 -5.24 -9.29 3.08
C PRO A 34 -5.69 -10.20 1.95
N LEU A 35 -6.25 -11.35 2.30
CA LEU A 35 -6.79 -12.35 1.36
C LEU A 35 -8.32 -12.40 1.37
N GLY A 36 -8.94 -11.58 2.22
CA GLY A 36 -10.38 -11.51 2.38
C GLY A 36 -10.94 -12.33 3.53
N ASN A 37 -12.25 -12.18 3.74
CA ASN A 37 -12.95 -12.88 4.81
C ASN A 37 -13.18 -14.37 4.48
N ARG A 38 -13.59 -15.13 5.50
CA ARG A 38 -13.83 -16.59 5.36
C ARG A 38 -14.84 -16.93 4.27
N LYS A 39 -15.88 -16.10 4.09
CA LYS A 39 -16.90 -16.33 3.06
C LYS A 39 -16.32 -16.18 1.66
N HIS A 40 -15.53 -15.11 1.44
CA HIS A 40 -14.84 -14.87 0.18
C HIS A 40 -13.87 -16.01 -0.16
N VAL A 41 -13.00 -16.39 0.79
CA VAL A 41 -12.03 -17.48 0.61
C VAL A 41 -12.74 -18.83 0.32
N ALA A 42 -13.87 -19.10 0.99
CA ALA A 42 -14.66 -20.29 0.74
C ALA A 42 -15.28 -20.29 -0.68
N ALA A 43 -15.74 -19.13 -1.15
CA ALA A 43 -16.31 -19.00 -2.50
C ALA A 43 -15.28 -19.25 -3.62
N LEU A 44 -14.00 -18.96 -3.39
CA LEU A 44 -12.91 -19.27 -4.32
C LEU A 44 -12.56 -20.77 -4.38
N GLY A 45 -12.97 -21.55 -3.39
CA GLY A 45 -12.79 -22.99 -3.35
C GLY A 45 -11.32 -23.42 -3.51
N LYS A 46 -11.04 -24.31 -4.46
CA LYS A 46 -9.69 -24.84 -4.76
C LYS A 46 -8.74 -23.78 -5.29
N GLU A 47 -9.26 -22.72 -5.90
CA GLU A 47 -8.47 -21.63 -6.49
C GLU A 47 -7.91 -20.68 -5.45
N SER A 48 -8.46 -20.70 -4.24
CA SER A 48 -7.98 -19.85 -3.14
C SER A 48 -6.50 -20.07 -2.85
N VAL A 49 -5.75 -18.98 -2.66
CA VAL A 49 -4.35 -19.02 -2.22
C VAL A 49 -4.18 -19.74 -0.87
N THR A 50 -5.18 -19.69 0.00
CA THR A 50 -5.17 -20.42 1.29
C THR A 50 -5.16 -21.94 1.11
N LYS A 51 -5.55 -22.45 -0.05
CA LYS A 51 -5.45 -23.86 -0.42
C LYS A 51 -4.18 -24.17 -1.19
N LYS A 52 -3.84 -23.32 -2.17
CA LYS A 52 -2.66 -23.50 -3.04
C LYS A 52 -1.33 -23.21 -2.35
N LYS A 53 -1.30 -22.27 -1.40
CA LYS A 53 -0.09 -21.76 -0.73
C LYS A 53 -0.29 -21.67 0.79
N ARG A 54 -0.80 -22.73 1.39
CA ARG A 54 -1.19 -22.78 2.82
C ARG A 54 -0.09 -22.28 3.78
N ALA A 55 1.16 -22.59 3.48
CA ALA A 55 2.29 -22.25 4.36
C ALA A 55 2.47 -20.74 4.59
N ILE A 56 2.12 -19.91 3.60
CA ILE A 56 2.24 -18.44 3.69
C ILE A 56 0.96 -17.75 4.14
N CYS A 57 -0.11 -18.50 4.45
CA CYS A 57 -1.41 -17.94 4.79
C CYS A 57 -1.74 -18.18 6.25
N VAL A 58 -2.25 -17.15 6.92
CA VAL A 58 -2.66 -17.22 8.32
C VAL A 58 -4.08 -16.67 8.51
N PRO A 59 -4.91 -17.32 9.34
CA PRO A 59 -6.17 -16.76 9.77
C PRO A 59 -5.92 -15.76 10.92
N TYR A 60 -6.53 -14.59 10.85
CA TYR A 60 -6.50 -13.62 11.93
C TYR A 60 -7.86 -12.93 12.05
N LYS A 61 -8.44 -12.94 13.25
CA LYS A 61 -9.82 -12.50 13.49
C LYS A 61 -10.79 -13.24 12.54
N ARG A 62 -11.50 -12.52 11.67
CA ARG A 62 -12.49 -13.09 10.74
C ARG A 62 -12.00 -13.20 9.28
N GLU A 63 -10.72 -12.94 9.07
CA GLU A 63 -10.10 -12.82 7.75
C GLU A 63 -8.88 -13.71 7.61
N TYR A 64 -8.41 -13.86 6.39
CA TYR A 64 -7.13 -14.49 6.05
C TYR A 64 -6.15 -13.45 5.55
N PHE A 65 -4.86 -13.68 5.85
CA PHE A 65 -3.76 -12.81 5.46
C PHE A 65 -2.60 -13.64 4.93
N LEU A 66 -1.81 -13.06 4.06
CA LEU A 66 -0.44 -13.53 3.87
C LEU A 66 0.37 -13.23 5.14
N ASN A 67 1.31 -14.09 5.48
CA ASN A 67 2.25 -13.84 6.57
C ASN A 67 3.51 -13.16 6.03
N PRO A 68 3.74 -11.86 6.27
CA PRO A 68 4.92 -11.16 5.76
C PRO A 68 6.24 -11.75 6.31
N GLY A 69 6.18 -12.40 7.48
CA GLY A 69 7.33 -13.05 8.10
C GLY A 69 7.75 -14.38 7.49
N HIS A 70 6.93 -14.97 6.63
CA HIS A 70 7.28 -16.21 5.94
C HIS A 70 8.10 -15.91 4.67
N PRO A 71 9.30 -16.52 4.48
CA PRO A 71 10.19 -16.17 3.37
C PRO A 71 9.57 -16.26 1.97
N GLN A 72 8.68 -17.23 1.74
CA GLN A 72 8.02 -17.42 0.44
C GLN A 72 6.93 -16.38 0.14
N THR A 73 6.55 -15.51 1.08
CA THR A 73 5.53 -14.49 0.83
C THR A 73 5.99 -13.48 -0.20
N LYS A 74 7.25 -13.01 -0.14
CA LYS A 74 7.79 -12.09 -1.13
C LYS A 74 7.87 -12.70 -2.53
N GLU A 75 8.20 -13.99 -2.62
CA GLU A 75 8.26 -14.72 -3.90
C GLU A 75 6.86 -14.85 -4.52
N TYR A 76 5.87 -15.16 -3.70
CA TYR A 76 4.49 -15.22 -4.16
C TYR A 76 3.97 -13.87 -4.64
N LEU A 77 4.16 -12.79 -3.87
CA LEU A 77 3.77 -11.45 -4.29
C LEU A 77 4.50 -11.04 -5.58
N MET A 78 5.81 -11.33 -5.67
CA MET A 78 6.57 -11.05 -6.89
C MET A 78 6.05 -11.84 -8.10
N SER A 79 5.54 -13.07 -7.91
CA SER A 79 4.97 -13.83 -9.02
C SER A 79 3.72 -13.17 -9.60
N LEU A 80 2.88 -12.55 -8.76
CA LEU A 80 1.70 -11.79 -9.19
C LEU A 80 2.11 -10.49 -9.91
N VAL A 81 3.07 -9.77 -9.35
CA VAL A 81 3.62 -8.55 -9.95
C VAL A 81 4.25 -8.85 -11.31
N ARG A 82 5.03 -9.93 -11.40
CA ARG A 82 5.65 -10.38 -12.65
C ARG A 82 4.59 -10.61 -13.72
N GLU A 83 3.52 -11.32 -13.41
CA GLU A 83 2.44 -11.59 -14.35
C GLU A 83 1.85 -10.29 -14.92
N VAL A 84 1.59 -9.30 -14.06
CA VAL A 84 1.06 -8.01 -14.50
C VAL A 84 2.07 -7.25 -15.36
N VAL A 85 3.32 -7.13 -14.91
CA VAL A 85 4.36 -6.36 -15.61
C VAL A 85 4.74 -6.98 -16.96
N GLU A 86 4.77 -8.31 -17.05
CA GLU A 86 5.11 -9.01 -18.30
C GLU A 86 3.96 -8.96 -19.32
N ARG A 87 2.71 -9.11 -18.86
CA ARG A 87 1.55 -9.26 -19.75
C ARG A 87 0.90 -7.94 -20.16
N TYR A 88 1.13 -6.86 -19.40
CA TYR A 88 0.46 -5.58 -19.60
C TYR A 88 1.46 -4.44 -19.76
N ASP A 89 1.03 -3.41 -20.49
CA ASP A 89 1.79 -2.17 -20.65
C ASP A 89 1.41 -1.14 -19.58
N VAL A 90 1.55 -1.56 -18.30
CA VAL A 90 1.32 -0.68 -17.16
C VAL A 90 2.47 0.31 -16.99
N ASP A 91 2.15 1.54 -16.59
CA ASP A 91 3.13 2.58 -16.26
C ASP A 91 3.63 2.45 -14.82
N GLY A 92 2.85 1.78 -13.98
CA GLY A 92 3.21 1.55 -12.59
C GLY A 92 2.45 0.39 -11.94
N ILE A 93 3.02 -0.05 -10.80
CA ILE A 93 2.37 -0.96 -9.86
C ILE A 93 2.19 -0.22 -8.54
N HIS A 94 0.96 -0.20 -8.04
CA HIS A 94 0.59 0.48 -6.81
C HIS A 94 0.13 -0.52 -5.76
N PHE A 95 0.83 -0.57 -4.61
CA PHE A 95 0.51 -1.50 -3.54
C PHE A 95 -0.33 -0.87 -2.45
N ASP A 96 -1.48 -1.48 -2.20
CA ASP A 96 -2.32 -1.19 -1.04
C ASP A 96 -2.23 -2.33 -0.03
N TYR A 97 -2.46 -2.00 1.25
CA TYR A 97 -2.39 -2.93 2.36
C TYR A 97 -1.07 -3.71 2.45
N LEU A 98 0.04 -3.15 1.97
CA LEU A 98 1.37 -3.72 2.17
C LEU A 98 1.83 -3.43 3.61
N ARG A 99 1.12 -4.02 4.55
CA ARG A 99 1.22 -3.77 5.99
C ARG A 99 0.63 -4.90 6.82
N TYR A 100 1.02 -4.99 8.07
CA TYR A 100 0.30 -5.83 9.02
C TYR A 100 -1.09 -5.25 9.34
N PRO A 101 -2.07 -6.08 9.76
CA PRO A 101 -3.35 -5.57 10.24
C PRO A 101 -3.17 -4.61 11.41
N GLU A 102 -4.10 -3.66 11.54
CA GLU A 102 -4.08 -2.74 12.67
C GLU A 102 -4.25 -3.47 14.01
N ASN A 103 -3.55 -2.96 15.03
CA ASN A 103 -3.60 -3.51 16.38
C ASN A 103 -3.40 -5.03 16.41
N ALA A 104 -2.38 -5.53 15.72
CA ALA A 104 -2.10 -6.94 15.55
C ALA A 104 -0.96 -7.48 16.47
N PRO A 105 -0.98 -7.23 17.80
CA PRO A 105 0.05 -7.79 18.70
C PRO A 105 0.03 -9.32 18.71
N ARG A 106 -1.14 -9.92 18.43
CA ARG A 106 -1.35 -11.37 18.37
C ARG A 106 -1.50 -11.90 16.95
N PHE A 107 -0.94 -11.22 15.96
CA PHE A 107 -0.89 -11.77 14.61
C PHE A 107 -0.14 -13.11 14.63
N PRO A 108 -0.64 -14.16 13.94
CA PRO A 108 -0.11 -15.52 14.13
C PRO A 108 1.18 -15.78 13.34
N ASP A 109 2.22 -14.98 13.59
CA ASP A 109 3.56 -15.07 13.01
C ASP A 109 4.63 -15.57 14.00
N SER A 110 4.23 -16.00 15.18
CA SER A 110 5.16 -16.36 16.28
C SER A 110 6.12 -17.51 15.93
N TYR A 111 5.69 -18.47 15.10
CA TYR A 111 6.56 -19.54 14.62
C TYR A 111 7.70 -18.98 13.75
N ASP A 112 7.36 -18.18 12.77
CA ASP A 112 8.35 -17.57 11.86
C ASP A 112 9.22 -16.56 12.59
N TYR A 113 8.67 -15.81 13.54
CA TYR A 113 9.43 -14.92 14.40
C TYR A 113 10.53 -15.69 15.17
N ARG A 114 10.19 -16.79 15.87
CA ARG A 114 11.19 -17.60 16.56
C ARG A 114 12.27 -18.14 15.62
N LYS A 115 11.89 -18.51 14.41
CA LYS A 115 12.81 -19.10 13.43
C LYS A 115 13.71 -18.09 12.73
N TYR A 116 13.20 -16.89 12.43
CA TYR A 116 13.85 -15.95 11.52
C TYR A 116 14.19 -14.59 12.13
N SER A 117 13.85 -14.31 13.39
CA SER A 117 14.09 -13.00 13.99
C SER A 117 15.57 -12.66 14.22
N LYS A 118 16.42 -13.67 14.42
CA LYS A 118 17.85 -13.48 14.70
C LYS A 118 18.10 -12.49 15.85
N GLY A 119 17.29 -12.57 16.91
CA GLY A 119 17.40 -11.72 18.11
C GLY A 119 16.79 -10.32 18.00
N ARG A 120 16.21 -9.93 16.84
CA ARG A 120 15.50 -8.65 16.71
C ARG A 120 14.21 -8.65 17.53
N SER A 121 13.78 -7.48 17.99
CA SER A 121 12.46 -7.32 18.57
C SER A 121 11.36 -7.66 17.57
N LEU A 122 10.19 -8.09 18.02
CA LEU A 122 9.06 -8.43 17.16
C LEU A 122 8.68 -7.26 16.23
N ALA A 123 8.65 -6.04 16.76
CA ALA A 123 8.31 -4.85 16.00
C ALA A 123 9.35 -4.56 14.89
N GLN A 124 10.64 -4.67 15.20
CA GLN A 124 11.69 -4.48 14.21
C GLN A 124 11.67 -5.57 13.15
N TRP A 125 11.53 -6.83 13.55
CA TRP A 125 11.46 -7.95 12.61
C TRP A 125 10.26 -7.82 11.64
N ARG A 126 9.10 -7.36 12.12
CA ARG A 126 7.94 -7.11 11.26
C ARG A 126 8.19 -5.99 10.25
N ARG A 127 8.84 -4.88 10.66
CA ARG A 127 9.24 -3.82 9.73
C ARG A 127 10.22 -4.32 8.67
N ASP A 128 11.23 -5.08 9.12
CA ASP A 128 12.24 -5.64 8.21
C ASP A 128 11.62 -6.60 7.18
N ASN A 129 10.61 -7.39 7.57
CA ASN A 129 9.90 -8.29 6.65
C ASN A 129 9.18 -7.50 5.55
N LEU A 130 8.46 -6.42 5.89
CA LEU A 130 7.82 -5.56 4.90
C LEU A 130 8.87 -4.87 4.01
N THR A 131 9.94 -4.35 4.58
CA THR A 131 11.04 -3.74 3.83
C THR A 131 11.68 -4.73 2.85
N GLU A 132 11.87 -5.98 3.26
CA GLU A 132 12.42 -7.02 2.39
C GLU A 132 11.47 -7.38 1.24
N ILE A 133 10.16 -7.41 1.48
CA ILE A 133 9.15 -7.60 0.43
C ILE A 133 9.22 -6.45 -0.57
N VAL A 134 9.21 -5.21 -0.09
CA VAL A 134 9.29 -4.01 -0.94
C VAL A 134 10.57 -4.01 -1.79
N ARG A 135 11.70 -4.26 -1.15
CA ARG A 135 13.01 -4.30 -1.82
C ARG A 135 13.07 -5.39 -2.90
N TYR A 136 12.56 -6.57 -2.60
CA TYR A 136 12.54 -7.70 -3.52
C TYR A 136 11.69 -7.41 -4.76
N ILE A 137 10.50 -6.87 -4.56
CA ILE A 137 9.58 -6.49 -5.64
C ILE A 137 10.16 -5.33 -6.46
N TYR A 138 10.65 -4.27 -5.81
CA TYR A 138 11.23 -3.12 -6.50
C TYR A 138 12.37 -3.55 -7.44
N LYS A 139 13.33 -4.32 -6.92
CA LYS A 139 14.43 -4.84 -7.73
C LYS A 139 13.95 -5.72 -8.88
N GLY A 140 12.95 -6.57 -8.62
CA GLY A 140 12.38 -7.44 -9.65
C GLY A 140 11.68 -6.65 -10.77
N VAL A 141 10.88 -5.64 -10.42
CA VAL A 141 10.24 -4.78 -11.43
C VAL A 141 11.26 -4.01 -12.25
N LYS A 142 12.25 -3.38 -11.58
CA LYS A 142 13.30 -2.61 -12.27
C LYS A 142 14.19 -3.44 -13.17
N ALA A 143 14.40 -4.71 -12.85
CA ALA A 143 15.12 -5.64 -13.71
C ALA A 143 14.34 -6.05 -14.97
N MET A 144 13.01 -6.08 -14.90
CA MET A 144 12.15 -6.40 -16.04
C MET A 144 11.86 -5.18 -16.92
N LYS A 145 11.32 -4.12 -16.30
CA LYS A 145 10.93 -2.86 -16.97
C LYS A 145 11.33 -1.68 -16.08
N PRO A 146 12.53 -1.10 -16.24
CA PRO A 146 13.05 -0.06 -15.35
C PRO A 146 12.22 1.21 -15.30
N TRP A 147 11.41 1.47 -16.34
CA TRP A 147 10.51 2.63 -16.41
C TRP A 147 9.21 2.45 -15.61
N VAL A 148 8.80 1.22 -15.30
CA VAL A 148 7.58 0.95 -14.53
C VAL A 148 7.77 1.46 -13.10
N LYS A 149 6.90 2.38 -12.68
CA LYS A 149 6.94 2.97 -11.34
C LYS A 149 6.43 1.99 -10.30
N VAL A 150 7.06 1.99 -9.13
CA VAL A 150 6.65 1.18 -7.97
C VAL A 150 6.24 2.12 -6.86
N SER A 151 5.02 1.99 -6.38
CA SER A 151 4.43 2.88 -5.39
C SER A 151 3.61 2.15 -4.33
N THR A 152 3.40 2.82 -3.20
CA THR A 152 2.61 2.30 -2.07
C THR A 152 1.76 3.41 -1.47
N CYS A 153 0.56 3.07 -0.97
CA CYS A 153 -0.26 3.96 -0.14
C CYS A 153 -0.14 3.57 1.35
N PRO A 154 0.77 4.19 2.09
CA PRO A 154 0.91 3.96 3.52
C PRO A 154 -0.18 4.65 4.32
N VAL A 155 -0.31 4.25 5.61
CA VAL A 155 -1.04 5.04 6.60
C VAL A 155 -0.53 6.47 6.59
N GLY A 156 -1.43 7.45 6.56
CA GLY A 156 -1.11 8.85 6.28
C GLY A 156 -0.11 9.53 7.22
N LYS A 157 -0.03 9.09 8.48
CA LYS A 157 0.96 9.55 9.44
C LYS A 157 2.07 8.52 9.55
N TYR A 158 3.33 8.92 9.36
CA TYR A 158 4.44 7.98 9.51
C TYR A 158 4.66 7.61 10.98
N LYS A 159 4.90 8.61 11.82
CA LYS A 159 5.00 8.55 13.30
C LYS A 159 4.75 9.94 13.89
N ASP A 160 5.00 10.13 15.17
CA ASP A 160 4.99 11.46 15.77
C ASP A 160 6.01 12.36 15.10
N THR A 161 5.61 13.61 14.85
CA THR A 161 6.50 14.66 14.32
C THR A 161 6.80 15.67 15.43
N SER A 162 7.84 16.51 15.24
CA SER A 162 8.12 17.63 16.14
C SER A 162 7.00 18.68 16.12
N ARG A 163 6.19 18.73 15.05
CA ARG A 163 5.09 19.66 14.86
C ARG A 163 3.79 19.21 15.50
N TYR A 164 3.52 17.89 15.43
CA TYR A 164 2.27 17.34 15.97
C TYR A 164 2.38 15.82 16.21
N PRO A 165 1.82 15.30 17.31
CA PRO A 165 1.80 13.87 17.60
C PRO A 165 0.80 13.13 16.70
N SER A 166 1.12 11.90 16.29
CA SER A 166 0.25 11.04 15.49
C SER A 166 -0.99 10.53 16.22
N ARG A 167 -1.04 10.72 17.54
CA ARG A 167 -2.05 10.17 18.44
C ARG A 167 -2.07 8.64 18.47
N GLY A 168 -0.91 8.02 18.30
CA GLY A 168 -0.71 6.57 18.39
C GLY A 168 -1.12 5.77 17.15
N TRP A 169 -1.83 6.36 16.17
CA TRP A 169 -2.17 5.69 14.92
C TRP A 169 -1.26 6.17 13.78
N ASN A 170 -0.32 5.31 13.42
CA ASN A 170 0.69 5.65 12.43
C ASN A 170 1.25 4.42 11.71
N ALA A 171 1.95 4.65 10.62
CA ALA A 171 2.52 3.62 9.77
C ALA A 171 3.60 2.79 10.47
N PHE A 172 4.52 3.45 11.16
CA PHE A 172 5.72 2.83 11.71
C PHE A 172 5.44 1.89 12.89
N HIS A 173 4.60 2.33 13.85
CA HIS A 173 4.34 1.59 15.08
C HIS A 173 3.11 0.69 14.98
N THR A 174 2.02 1.16 14.35
CA THR A 174 0.73 0.47 14.37
C THR A 174 0.66 -0.68 13.36
N VAL A 175 1.25 -0.48 12.18
CA VAL A 175 1.17 -1.43 11.06
C VAL A 175 2.53 -1.83 10.47
N TYR A 176 3.61 -1.41 11.13
CA TYR A 176 5.01 -1.77 10.84
C TYR A 176 5.52 -1.36 9.45
N GLN A 177 4.94 -0.32 8.84
CA GLN A 177 5.41 0.25 7.57
C GLN A 177 6.54 1.25 7.81
N ASP A 178 7.78 0.89 7.50
CA ASP A 178 8.95 1.78 7.57
C ASP A 178 9.16 2.51 6.23
N VAL A 179 8.16 3.27 5.82
CA VAL A 179 8.12 3.88 4.48
C VAL A 179 9.18 4.97 4.30
N GLN A 180 9.50 5.75 5.33
CA GLN A 180 10.61 6.71 5.25
C GLN A 180 11.95 5.99 5.09
N GLY A 181 12.11 4.81 5.71
CA GLY A 181 13.24 3.93 5.45
C GLY A 181 13.28 3.45 3.99
N TRP A 182 12.14 3.08 3.41
CA TRP A 182 12.07 2.67 1.98
C TRP A 182 12.42 3.81 1.03
N LEU A 183 12.02 5.06 1.34
CA LEU A 183 12.41 6.25 0.59
C LEU A 183 13.91 6.49 0.70
N GLY A 184 14.49 6.36 1.89
CA GLY A 184 15.94 6.48 2.13
C GLY A 184 16.77 5.42 1.39
N GLU A 185 16.24 4.19 1.26
CA GLU A 185 16.88 3.12 0.46
C GLU A 185 16.64 3.28 -1.05
N GLY A 186 15.76 4.18 -1.47
CA GLY A 186 15.41 4.39 -2.87
C GLY A 186 14.63 3.24 -3.51
N ILE A 187 13.86 2.46 -2.72
CA ILE A 187 13.09 1.30 -3.18
C ILE A 187 11.59 1.60 -3.39
N GLN A 188 11.25 2.86 -3.55
CA GLN A 188 9.94 3.35 -4.00
C GLN A 188 10.15 4.52 -4.96
N ASP A 189 9.37 4.59 -6.03
CA ASP A 189 9.39 5.74 -6.94
C ASP A 189 8.43 6.82 -6.48
N GLN A 190 7.28 6.42 -5.97
CA GLN A 190 6.20 7.30 -5.52
C GLN A 190 5.59 6.75 -4.22
N ILE A 191 5.13 7.65 -3.35
CA ILE A 191 4.37 7.32 -2.14
C ILE A 191 3.09 8.13 -2.13
N TYR A 192 1.98 7.45 -1.82
CA TYR A 192 0.64 8.02 -1.72
C TYR A 192 0.12 7.93 -0.28
N PRO A 193 0.60 8.75 0.66
CA PRO A 193 0.15 8.68 2.06
C PRO A 193 -1.36 8.94 2.14
N MET A 194 -2.09 8.05 2.80
CA MET A 194 -3.55 8.16 2.98
C MET A 194 -3.87 9.26 4.00
N LEU A 195 -3.70 10.52 3.60
CA LEU A 195 -3.90 11.70 4.45
C LEU A 195 -5.35 12.19 4.42
N TYR A 196 -6.28 11.29 4.71
CA TYR A 196 -7.72 11.55 4.77
C TYR A 196 -8.10 12.26 6.09
N PHE A 197 -7.47 13.41 6.34
CA PHE A 197 -7.57 14.19 7.58
C PHE A 197 -7.68 15.68 7.29
N ARG A 198 -7.98 16.49 8.33
CA ARG A 198 -8.00 17.95 8.30
C ARG A 198 -7.02 18.55 9.32
N GLY A 199 -6.66 19.81 9.11
CA GLY A 199 -5.91 20.62 10.08
C GLY A 199 -4.61 19.96 10.53
N ASN A 200 -4.38 19.91 11.83
CA ASN A 200 -3.14 19.39 12.42
C ASN A 200 -2.91 17.89 12.15
N HIS A 201 -3.91 17.17 11.67
CA HIS A 201 -3.75 15.78 11.26
C HIS A 201 -3.37 15.63 9.79
N PHE A 202 -3.40 16.70 8.99
CA PHE A 202 -3.00 16.74 7.59
C PHE A 202 -1.67 17.47 7.40
N TYR A 203 -1.64 18.79 7.63
CA TYR A 203 -0.54 19.67 7.22
C TYR A 203 0.84 19.30 7.80
N PRO A 204 0.99 19.03 9.11
CA PRO A 204 2.29 18.64 9.67
C PRO A 204 2.82 17.34 9.09
N PHE A 205 1.93 16.39 8.79
CA PHE A 205 2.32 15.09 8.26
C PHE A 205 2.61 15.14 6.75
N ALA A 206 1.91 15.98 5.98
CA ALA A 206 2.23 16.21 4.59
C ALA A 206 3.65 16.82 4.44
N LEU A 207 4.01 17.76 5.32
CA LEU A 207 5.38 18.31 5.39
C LEU A 207 6.40 17.26 5.78
N ASP A 208 6.11 16.44 6.80
CA ASP A 208 7.00 15.35 7.23
C ASP A 208 7.30 14.39 6.09
N TRP A 209 6.29 13.99 5.33
CA TRP A 209 6.49 13.15 4.15
C TRP A 209 7.37 13.82 3.09
N GLN A 210 7.16 15.11 2.81
CA GLN A 210 7.96 15.84 1.82
C GLN A 210 9.42 16.02 2.26
N GLU A 211 9.65 16.35 3.52
CA GLU A 211 10.99 16.51 4.10
C GLU A 211 11.79 15.20 4.09
N GLN A 212 11.10 14.06 4.21
CA GLN A 212 11.70 12.73 4.21
C GLN A 212 11.59 11.98 2.86
N SER A 213 11.27 12.73 1.79
CA SER A 213 11.03 12.15 0.45
C SER A 213 12.28 11.54 -0.19
N ASN A 214 13.47 11.99 0.20
CA ASN A 214 14.75 11.59 -0.42
C ASN A 214 14.72 11.74 -1.96
N GLY A 215 14.06 12.79 -2.46
CA GLY A 215 13.91 13.05 -3.90
C GLY A 215 12.89 12.19 -4.62
N ARG A 216 12.12 11.37 -3.90
CA ARG A 216 11.02 10.59 -4.47
C ARG A 216 9.72 11.40 -4.47
N GLN A 217 8.78 10.99 -5.29
CA GLN A 217 7.51 11.70 -5.44
C GLN A 217 6.57 11.38 -4.27
N ILE A 218 6.14 12.41 -3.57
CA ILE A 218 5.12 12.32 -2.52
C ILE A 218 3.82 12.89 -3.05
N ILE A 219 2.76 12.08 -3.05
CA ILE A 219 1.45 12.39 -3.62
C ILE A 219 0.39 12.10 -2.55
N PRO A 220 0.07 13.06 -1.66
CA PRO A 220 -0.92 12.85 -0.61
C PRO A 220 -2.28 12.44 -1.15
N GLY A 221 -2.86 11.41 -0.54
CA GLY A 221 -4.25 11.04 -0.75
C GLY A 221 -5.19 11.98 -0.01
N LEU A 222 -6.11 12.62 -0.74
CA LEU A 222 -7.15 13.48 -0.21
C LEU A 222 -8.46 12.71 -0.06
N GLY A 223 -9.11 12.83 1.09
CA GLY A 223 -10.37 12.17 1.38
C GLY A 223 -11.57 12.89 0.80
N ILE A 224 -11.68 12.96 -0.52
CA ILE A 224 -12.80 13.66 -1.18
C ILE A 224 -14.16 13.02 -0.90
N TYR A 225 -14.20 11.75 -0.54
CA TYR A 225 -15.43 11.07 -0.12
C TYR A 225 -16.06 11.70 1.13
N PHE A 226 -15.27 12.40 1.96
CA PHE A 226 -15.79 13.15 3.10
C PHE A 226 -16.61 14.40 2.73
N LEU A 227 -16.66 14.79 1.45
CA LEU A 227 -17.62 15.79 0.97
C LEU A 227 -19.05 15.27 1.02
N ASP A 228 -19.23 13.94 0.98
CA ASP A 228 -20.55 13.33 1.18
C ASP A 228 -21.00 13.54 2.64
N PRO A 229 -22.22 14.11 2.87
CA PRO A 229 -22.75 14.33 4.21
C PRO A 229 -22.86 13.07 5.07
N SER A 230 -23.01 11.89 4.45
CA SER A 230 -23.10 10.60 5.16
C SER A 230 -21.74 10.10 5.66
N GLU A 231 -20.63 10.60 5.09
CA GLU A 231 -19.27 10.16 5.43
C GLU A 231 -18.53 11.16 6.33
N GLY A 232 -18.65 12.47 6.10
CA GLY A 232 -17.88 13.44 6.87
C GLY A 232 -18.34 14.89 6.79
N ASN A 233 -19.17 15.23 5.82
CA ASN A 233 -19.68 16.57 5.58
C ASN A 233 -18.59 17.66 5.54
N TRP A 234 -17.50 17.39 4.85
CA TRP A 234 -16.45 18.39 4.63
C TRP A 234 -16.90 19.42 3.59
N THR A 235 -16.33 20.61 3.66
CA THR A 235 -16.52 21.62 2.62
C THR A 235 -15.49 21.47 1.51
N LEU A 236 -15.84 21.91 0.30
CA LEU A 236 -14.90 21.93 -0.83
C LEU A 236 -13.67 22.79 -0.52
N ASP A 237 -13.83 23.90 0.19
CA ASP A 237 -12.74 24.78 0.63
C ASP A 237 -11.63 24.04 1.41
N GLU A 238 -11.98 22.97 2.15
CA GLU A 238 -10.97 22.18 2.84
C GLU A 238 -10.08 21.43 1.85
N ILE A 239 -10.68 20.82 0.84
CA ILE A 239 -9.94 20.12 -0.22
C ILE A 239 -9.09 21.10 -1.02
N GLU A 240 -9.65 22.25 -1.39
CA GLU A 240 -8.91 23.29 -2.13
C GLU A 240 -7.71 23.81 -1.33
N ARG A 241 -7.87 24.06 -0.01
CA ARG A 241 -6.75 24.45 0.86
C ARG A 241 -5.65 23.38 0.89
N GLN A 242 -6.02 22.10 0.94
CA GLN A 242 -5.05 21.01 0.91
C GLN A 242 -4.31 20.96 -0.43
N MET A 243 -5.01 21.12 -1.56
CA MET A 243 -4.41 21.18 -2.89
C MET A 243 -3.44 22.37 -3.04
N HIS A 244 -3.84 23.57 -2.57
CA HIS A 244 -2.97 24.75 -2.55
C HIS A 244 -1.74 24.53 -1.69
N PHE A 245 -1.90 23.91 -0.52
CA PHE A 245 -0.78 23.58 0.36
C PHE A 245 0.22 22.63 -0.29
N ILE A 246 -0.27 21.56 -0.93
CA ILE A 246 0.54 20.57 -1.67
C ILE A 246 1.42 21.28 -2.71
N ARG A 247 0.82 22.15 -3.52
CA ARG A 247 1.53 22.92 -4.56
C ARG A 247 2.54 23.88 -3.95
N ALA A 248 2.16 24.63 -2.92
CA ALA A 248 3.02 25.63 -2.28
C ALA A 248 4.25 25.00 -1.61
N HIS A 249 4.19 23.74 -1.21
CA HIS A 249 5.28 23.04 -0.51
C HIS A 249 6.04 22.04 -1.39
N GLY A 250 5.82 22.05 -2.71
CA GLY A 250 6.59 21.27 -3.66
C GLY A 250 6.36 19.77 -3.61
N LEU A 251 5.20 19.31 -3.09
CA LEU A 251 4.79 17.91 -3.23
C LEU A 251 4.46 17.62 -4.70
N ALA A 252 4.59 16.37 -5.12
CA ALA A 252 4.52 16.00 -6.53
C ALA A 252 3.11 16.04 -7.14
N GLY A 253 2.09 16.18 -6.32
CA GLY A 253 0.68 16.23 -6.71
C GLY A 253 -0.23 15.70 -5.63
N GLU A 254 -1.48 15.48 -5.95
CA GLU A 254 -2.49 14.92 -5.06
C GLU A 254 -3.20 13.71 -5.70
N ALA A 255 -3.69 12.79 -4.87
CA ALA A 255 -4.53 11.67 -5.28
C ALA A 255 -5.91 11.78 -4.62
N HIS A 256 -6.98 11.72 -5.41
CA HIS A 256 -8.34 11.85 -4.90
C HIS A 256 -8.92 10.47 -4.59
N TYR A 257 -9.25 10.21 -3.34
CA TYR A 257 -9.90 9.00 -2.88
C TYR A 257 -11.22 9.35 -2.22
N ARG A 258 -12.30 8.84 -2.67
CA ARG A 258 -12.67 8.11 -3.89
C ARG A 258 -13.84 8.84 -4.59
N VAL A 259 -13.91 8.66 -5.85
CA VAL A 259 -15.04 9.11 -6.67
C VAL A 259 -16.10 8.01 -6.73
#